data_0e90cbbc4b23163dc7ba82370025a3c4
#
_entry.id   0e90cbbc4b23163dc7ba82370025a3c4
#
_cell.length_a   1.000
_cell.length_b   1.000
_cell.length_c   1.000
_cell.angle_alpha   90.00
_cell.angle_beta   90.00
_cell.angle_gamma   90.00
#
_symmetry.space_group_name_H-M   'P 1'
#
loop_
_entity.id
_entity.type
_entity.pdbx_description
1 polymer ?
#
loop_
_entity_poly.entity_id
_entity_poly.type
_entity_poly.pdbx_seq_one_letter_code
_entity_poly.pdbx_strand_id
1 'polypeptide(L)'
;MDINVIIASTVGLFVITLILVTMLLVAKERLLPSGPVKLLINGEKDVEVSSGDTLLTTLGNNKIFLPSACGRGGTCVQCRCQVIEGGGDILPTEEPHFTRKEISDGWRLGCQVKVKQDMKIEVPEEVFGIKKWEAKVKSNYNVASFIKEFVIEIPEEMDYKAGGYIQIEIPECDINYQDMDITSHPEEHPDDPQKFKLEWDNFNLWPLNMKNNETVERA
;
A
#
# COMPACT_ATOMS: atom_id res chain seq x y z
N MET A 1 44.65 14.66 26.10
CA MET A 1 43.23 14.62 26.44
C MET A 1 43.01 13.37 27.30
N ASP A 2 42.59 13.54 28.54
CA ASP A 2 42.56 12.43 29.51
C ASP A 2 41.50 11.40 29.10
N ILE A 3 41.90 10.14 29.03
CA ILE A 3 41.05 9.02 28.63
C ILE A 3 39.77 8.94 29.50
N ASN A 4 39.88 9.34 30.77
CA ASN A 4 38.78 9.38 31.71
C ASN A 4 37.71 10.40 31.30
N VAL A 5 38.09 11.53 30.71
CA VAL A 5 37.14 12.55 30.20
C VAL A 5 36.39 12.04 28.98
N ILE A 6 37.09 11.31 28.09
CA ILE A 6 36.46 10.70 26.89
C ILE A 6 35.46 9.64 27.34
N ILE A 7 35.85 8.77 28.28
CA ILE A 7 34.95 7.73 28.79
C ILE A 7 33.73 8.35 29.47
N ALA A 8 33.94 9.34 30.35
CA ALA A 8 32.85 10.00 31.06
C ALA A 8 31.87 10.70 30.11
N SER A 9 32.38 11.40 29.07
CA SER A 9 31.53 12.07 28.08
C SER A 9 30.77 11.08 27.22
N THR A 10 31.39 9.98 26.83
CA THR A 10 30.72 8.92 26.03
C THR A 10 29.61 8.22 26.83
N VAL A 11 29.91 7.87 28.09
CA VAL A 11 28.93 7.28 29.00
C VAL A 11 27.78 8.26 29.28
N GLY A 12 28.09 9.54 29.52
CA GLY A 12 27.08 10.57 29.72
C GLY A 12 26.16 10.74 28.52
N LEU A 13 26.73 10.78 27.30
CA LEU A 13 25.92 10.84 26.08
C LEU A 13 25.01 9.60 25.93
N PHE A 14 25.54 8.40 26.19
CA PHE A 14 24.81 7.16 26.12
C PHE A 14 23.64 7.13 27.12
N VAL A 15 23.86 7.54 28.35
CA VAL A 15 22.80 7.62 29.39
C VAL A 15 21.72 8.61 28.99
N ILE A 16 22.10 9.80 28.50
CA ILE A 16 21.13 10.81 28.07
C ILE A 16 20.28 10.27 26.90
N THR A 17 20.90 9.66 25.89
CA THR A 17 20.15 9.09 24.75
C THR A 17 19.21 7.98 25.21
N LEU A 18 19.62 7.12 26.12
CA LEU A 18 18.79 6.04 26.66
C LEU A 18 17.59 6.58 27.45
N ILE A 19 17.78 7.63 28.24
CA ILE A 19 16.70 8.32 28.97
C ILE A 19 15.70 8.93 27.96
N LEU A 20 16.18 9.63 26.93
CA LEU A 20 15.32 10.23 25.91
C LEU A 20 14.51 9.17 25.14
N VAL A 21 15.14 8.07 24.71
CA VAL A 21 14.44 6.97 24.04
C VAL A 21 13.40 6.34 24.95
N THR A 22 13.75 6.09 26.22
CA THR A 22 12.79 5.52 27.19
C THR A 22 11.62 6.47 27.41
N MET A 23 11.89 7.77 27.55
CA MET A 23 10.85 8.79 27.70
C MET A 23 9.91 8.83 26.49
N LEU A 24 10.46 8.76 25.27
CA LEU A 24 9.69 8.72 24.02
C LEU A 24 8.81 7.45 23.93
N LEU A 25 9.36 6.29 24.30
CA LEU A 25 8.60 5.03 24.29
C LEU A 25 7.45 5.05 25.28
N VAL A 26 7.69 5.54 26.50
CA VAL A 26 6.63 5.69 27.52
C VAL A 26 5.60 6.73 27.10
N ALA A 27 6.02 7.85 26.53
CA ALA A 27 5.09 8.84 25.99
C ALA A 27 4.25 8.28 24.84
N LYS A 28 4.87 7.52 23.93
CA LYS A 28 4.17 6.83 22.85
C LYS A 28 3.11 5.88 23.38
N GLU A 29 3.45 5.05 24.37
CA GLU A 29 2.52 4.08 24.96
C GLU A 29 1.34 4.75 25.69
N ARG A 30 1.59 5.90 26.35
CA ARG A 30 0.53 6.62 27.07
C ARG A 30 -0.32 7.56 26.20
N LEU A 31 0.23 8.07 25.11
CA LEU A 31 -0.44 9.06 24.26
C LEU A 31 -1.15 8.43 23.05
N LEU A 32 -0.67 7.25 22.60
CA LEU A 32 -1.36 6.53 21.54
C LEU A 32 -2.43 5.63 22.17
N PRO A 33 -3.69 5.75 21.76
CA PRO A 33 -4.72 4.82 22.19
C PRO A 33 -4.33 3.43 21.72
N SER A 34 -4.10 2.53 22.66
CA SER A 34 -3.84 1.12 22.42
C SER A 34 -5.05 0.33 22.91
N GLY A 35 -5.79 -0.22 21.97
CA GLY A 35 -6.97 -1.03 22.30
C GLY A 35 -7.84 -1.28 21.08
N PRO A 36 -8.78 -2.22 21.18
CA PRO A 36 -9.78 -2.39 20.15
C PRO A 36 -10.67 -1.15 20.09
N VAL A 37 -10.98 -0.72 18.88
CA VAL A 37 -11.89 0.38 18.57
C VAL A 37 -13.01 -0.13 17.68
N LYS A 38 -14.17 0.49 17.75
CA LYS A 38 -15.34 0.12 16.96
C LYS A 38 -15.38 0.95 15.69
N LEU A 39 -15.55 0.26 14.58
CA LEU A 39 -15.72 0.86 13.26
C LEU A 39 -17.13 0.53 12.76
N LEU A 40 -18.02 1.51 12.77
CA LEU A 40 -19.37 1.40 12.20
C LEU A 40 -19.33 1.81 10.73
N ILE A 41 -19.68 0.88 9.84
CA ILE A 41 -19.62 1.05 8.39
C ILE A 41 -21.03 1.08 7.83
N ASN A 42 -21.37 2.14 7.12
CA ASN A 42 -22.68 2.39 6.48
C ASN A 42 -23.87 2.28 7.46
N GLY A 43 -23.63 2.49 8.78
CA GLY A 43 -24.67 2.39 9.78
C GLY A 43 -25.16 0.97 10.10
N GLU A 44 -24.63 -0.05 9.44
CA GLU A 44 -25.13 -1.43 9.53
C GLU A 44 -24.09 -2.43 10.05
N LYS A 45 -22.82 -2.24 9.70
CA LYS A 45 -21.76 -3.20 10.02
C LYS A 45 -20.84 -2.67 11.09
N ASP A 46 -20.91 -3.25 12.28
CA ASP A 46 -19.97 -3.01 13.38
C ASP A 46 -18.81 -3.99 13.29
N VAL A 47 -17.59 -3.44 13.27
CA VAL A 47 -16.34 -4.22 13.26
C VAL A 47 -15.43 -3.73 14.37
N GLU A 48 -14.95 -4.65 15.20
CA GLU A 48 -13.94 -4.36 16.21
C GLU A 48 -12.54 -4.52 15.60
N VAL A 49 -11.74 -3.47 15.64
CA VAL A 49 -10.44 -3.38 14.96
C VAL A 49 -9.36 -2.86 15.90
N SER A 50 -8.10 -3.19 15.61
CA SER A 50 -6.97 -2.63 16.36
C SER A 50 -6.73 -1.18 15.96
N SER A 51 -6.46 -0.32 16.92
CA SER A 51 -6.07 1.07 16.67
C SER A 51 -4.63 1.18 16.15
N GLY A 52 -4.36 2.26 15.40
CA GLY A 52 -3.00 2.62 14.95
C GLY A 52 -2.75 2.54 13.46
N ASP A 53 -3.43 1.66 12.76
CA ASP A 53 -3.31 1.50 11.30
C ASP A 53 -4.10 2.56 10.53
N THR A 54 -3.87 2.64 9.22
CA THR A 54 -4.69 3.47 8.33
C THR A 54 -6.07 2.83 8.13
N LEU A 55 -7.07 3.66 7.88
CA LEU A 55 -8.44 3.19 7.62
C LEU A 55 -8.46 2.22 6.42
N LEU A 56 -7.70 2.51 5.36
CA LEU A 56 -7.56 1.64 4.20
C LEU A 56 -7.05 0.24 4.58
N THR A 57 -5.98 0.16 5.39
CA THR A 57 -5.42 -1.11 5.85
C THR A 57 -6.41 -1.86 6.73
N THR A 58 -7.04 -1.14 7.66
CA THR A 58 -8.04 -1.69 8.59
C THR A 58 -9.24 -2.28 7.84
N LEU A 59 -9.76 -1.57 6.84
CA LEU A 59 -10.86 -2.04 6.00
C LEU A 59 -10.43 -3.28 5.19
N GLY A 60 -9.25 -3.26 4.58
CA GLY A 60 -8.71 -4.40 3.84
C GLY A 60 -8.57 -5.66 4.69
N ASN A 61 -8.09 -5.55 5.93
CA ASN A 61 -8.00 -6.64 6.89
C ASN A 61 -9.39 -7.25 7.22
N ASN A 62 -10.44 -6.46 7.08
CA ASN A 62 -11.82 -6.86 7.29
C ASN A 62 -12.56 -7.20 5.97
N LYS A 63 -11.83 -7.46 4.89
CA LYS A 63 -12.33 -7.83 3.56
C LYS A 63 -13.21 -6.76 2.90
N ILE A 64 -12.97 -5.50 3.20
CA ILE A 64 -13.59 -4.33 2.58
C ILE A 64 -12.50 -3.58 1.83
N PHE A 65 -12.47 -3.71 0.52
CA PHE A 65 -11.36 -3.24 -0.31
C PHE A 65 -11.72 -1.90 -0.98
N LEU A 66 -11.21 -0.80 -0.41
CA LEU A 66 -11.25 0.49 -1.09
C LEU A 66 -10.22 0.51 -2.23
N PRO A 67 -10.56 1.06 -3.39
CA PRO A 67 -9.62 1.19 -4.49
C PRO A 67 -8.40 2.05 -4.09
N SER A 68 -7.19 1.63 -4.50
CA SER A 68 -5.95 2.35 -4.19
C SER A 68 -4.87 2.02 -5.22
N ALA A 69 -4.61 2.91 -6.16
CA ALA A 69 -3.62 2.70 -7.23
C ALA A 69 -2.22 3.26 -6.90
N CYS A 70 -2.09 4.18 -5.92
CA CYS A 70 -0.82 4.87 -5.61
C CYS A 70 0.03 4.17 -4.53
N GLY A 71 -0.32 2.96 -4.11
CA GLY A 71 0.41 2.27 -3.03
C GLY A 71 0.32 3.03 -1.69
N ARG A 72 -0.85 3.59 -1.37
CA ARG A 72 -1.14 4.33 -0.13
C ARG A 72 -0.48 5.71 0.00
N GLY A 73 0.09 6.23 -1.10
CA GLY A 73 0.78 7.54 -1.12
C GLY A 73 -0.14 8.77 -1.09
N GLY A 74 -1.47 8.59 -1.13
CA GLY A 74 -2.44 9.69 -1.09
C GLY A 74 -2.63 10.45 -2.41
N THR A 75 -2.00 10.03 -3.51
CA THR A 75 -1.96 10.79 -4.75
C THR A 75 -3.02 10.40 -5.79
N CYS A 76 -3.51 9.16 -5.78
CA CYS A 76 -4.51 8.69 -6.76
C CYS A 76 -5.95 9.09 -6.41
N VAL A 77 -6.20 9.48 -5.18
CA VAL A 77 -7.51 9.92 -4.66
C VAL A 77 -8.63 8.86 -4.76
N GLN A 78 -8.29 7.61 -5.02
CA GLN A 78 -9.29 6.54 -5.24
C GLN A 78 -9.86 5.98 -3.94
N CYS A 79 -9.08 5.98 -2.84
CA CYS A 79 -9.51 5.47 -1.54
C CYS A 79 -10.41 6.44 -0.77
N ARG A 80 -11.29 7.15 -1.49
CA ARG A 80 -12.23 8.12 -0.91
C ARG A 80 -13.31 7.42 -0.10
N CYS A 81 -13.56 7.91 1.08
CA CYS A 81 -14.68 7.51 1.92
C CYS A 81 -15.14 8.70 2.76
N GLN A 82 -16.36 8.67 3.25
CA GLN A 82 -16.82 9.66 4.21
C GLN A 82 -16.55 9.18 5.63
N VAL A 83 -15.94 10.03 6.43
CA VAL A 83 -15.75 9.79 7.87
C VAL A 83 -16.66 10.71 8.62
N ILE A 84 -17.76 10.15 9.11
CA ILE A 84 -18.82 10.90 9.79
C ILE A 84 -18.39 11.26 11.21
N GLU A 85 -17.74 10.32 11.92
CA GLU A 85 -17.25 10.53 13.28
C GLU A 85 -15.88 9.87 13.46
N GLY A 86 -15.03 10.44 14.30
CA GLY A 86 -13.80 9.80 14.75
C GLY A 86 -12.56 10.00 13.87
N GLY A 87 -12.68 10.66 12.70
CA GLY A 87 -11.59 10.84 11.74
C GLY A 87 -10.57 11.92 12.08
N GLY A 88 -10.85 12.78 13.06
CA GLY A 88 -10.05 13.98 13.33
C GLY A 88 -10.11 15.01 12.19
N ASP A 89 -9.26 16.02 12.28
CA ASP A 89 -9.18 17.08 11.27
C ASP A 89 -8.58 16.56 9.95
N ILE A 90 -8.94 17.23 8.85
CA ILE A 90 -8.35 16.91 7.53
C ILE A 90 -6.85 17.20 7.54
N LEU A 91 -6.09 16.32 6.92
CA LEU A 91 -4.65 16.48 6.84
C LEU A 91 -4.27 17.41 5.69
N PRO A 92 -3.17 18.20 5.83
CA PRO A 92 -2.67 19.03 4.73
C PRO A 92 -2.36 18.26 3.44
N THR A 93 -2.09 16.96 3.55
CA THR A 93 -1.87 16.05 2.41
C THR A 93 -3.17 15.65 1.70
N GLU A 94 -4.31 15.77 2.36
CA GLU A 94 -5.62 15.44 1.80
C GLU A 94 -6.35 16.67 1.24
N GLU A 95 -6.15 17.83 1.87
CA GLU A 95 -6.87 19.07 1.58
C GLU A 95 -6.86 19.47 0.08
N PRO A 96 -5.75 19.34 -0.68
CA PRO A 96 -5.73 19.69 -2.10
C PRO A 96 -6.62 18.81 -2.98
N HIS A 97 -7.06 17.67 -2.49
CA HIS A 97 -7.83 16.67 -3.24
C HIS A 97 -9.34 16.80 -3.05
N PHE A 98 -9.79 17.69 -2.19
CA PHE A 98 -11.19 17.85 -1.85
C PHE A 98 -11.63 19.30 -1.96
N THR A 99 -12.86 19.48 -2.40
CA THR A 99 -13.53 20.81 -2.33
C THR A 99 -13.92 21.13 -0.89
N ARG A 100 -14.15 22.41 -0.60
CA ARG A 100 -14.61 22.84 0.73
C ARG A 100 -15.90 22.13 1.17
N LYS A 101 -16.78 21.84 0.23
CA LYS A 101 -18.03 21.11 0.48
C LYS A 101 -17.73 19.66 0.88
N GLU A 102 -16.90 18.97 0.12
CA GLU A 102 -16.52 17.60 0.42
C GLU A 102 -15.83 17.49 1.80
N ILE A 103 -14.97 18.45 2.14
CA ILE A 103 -14.35 18.51 3.47
C ILE A 103 -15.42 18.65 4.57
N SER A 104 -16.39 19.54 4.36
CA SER A 104 -17.52 19.74 5.28
C SER A 104 -18.41 18.49 5.40
N ASP A 105 -18.55 17.75 4.31
CA ASP A 105 -19.33 16.50 4.25
C ASP A 105 -18.54 15.30 4.79
N GLY A 106 -17.32 15.49 5.30
CA GLY A 106 -16.50 14.47 5.93
C GLY A 106 -15.73 13.55 4.95
N TRP A 107 -15.56 13.95 3.69
CA TRP A 107 -14.75 13.17 2.73
C TRP A 107 -13.27 13.16 3.10
N ARG A 108 -12.68 11.97 3.11
CA ARG A 108 -11.29 11.72 3.48
C ARG A 108 -10.64 10.68 2.55
N LEU A 109 -9.32 10.61 2.58
CA LEU A 109 -8.57 9.52 1.95
C LEU A 109 -8.29 8.40 2.97
N GLY A 110 -8.87 7.23 2.76
CA GLY A 110 -8.72 6.10 3.67
C GLY A 110 -7.26 5.70 3.95
N CYS A 111 -6.35 5.95 3.00
CA CYS A 111 -4.92 5.69 3.19
C CYS A 111 -4.21 6.72 4.09
N GLN A 112 -4.80 7.88 4.32
CA GLN A 112 -4.21 8.94 5.16
C GLN A 112 -4.84 8.99 6.56
N VAL A 113 -6.11 8.64 6.68
CA VAL A 113 -6.81 8.62 7.97
C VAL A 113 -6.33 7.43 8.81
N LYS A 114 -5.94 7.71 10.06
CA LYS A 114 -5.58 6.67 11.02
C LYS A 114 -6.73 6.36 11.96
N VAL A 115 -6.96 5.08 12.19
CA VAL A 115 -7.94 4.58 13.15
C VAL A 115 -7.35 4.72 14.55
N LYS A 116 -7.81 5.70 15.31
CA LYS A 116 -7.31 5.99 16.68
C LYS A 116 -8.35 5.83 17.76
N GLN A 117 -9.61 5.87 17.40
CA GLN A 117 -10.76 5.83 18.27
C GLN A 117 -11.95 5.23 17.53
N ASP A 118 -13.08 5.08 18.17
CA ASP A 118 -14.32 4.66 17.52
C ASP A 118 -14.65 5.59 16.36
N MET A 119 -15.04 5.02 15.23
CA MET A 119 -15.30 5.75 14.00
C MET A 119 -16.62 5.31 13.36
N LYS A 120 -17.30 6.28 12.73
CA LYS A 120 -18.39 6.02 11.79
C LYS A 120 -17.94 6.44 10.40
N ILE A 121 -18.09 5.54 9.45
CA ILE A 121 -17.71 5.78 8.06
C ILE A 121 -18.81 5.35 7.11
N GLU A 122 -18.84 6.00 5.95
CA GLU A 122 -19.61 5.58 4.80
C GLU A 122 -18.66 5.29 3.63
N VAL A 123 -18.80 4.11 3.06
CA VAL A 123 -18.06 3.66 1.89
C VAL A 123 -19.05 3.36 0.76
N PRO A 124 -18.65 3.56 -0.52
CA PRO A 124 -19.50 3.23 -1.65
C PRO A 124 -19.98 1.78 -1.61
N GLU A 125 -21.22 1.53 -1.97
CA GLU A 125 -21.81 0.17 -1.95
C GLU A 125 -21.06 -0.81 -2.86
N GLU A 126 -20.51 -0.31 -3.96
CA GLU A 126 -19.70 -1.08 -4.90
C GLU A 126 -18.49 -1.76 -4.24
N VAL A 127 -17.98 -1.20 -3.15
CA VAL A 127 -16.85 -1.74 -2.39
C VAL A 127 -17.17 -3.10 -1.75
N PHE A 128 -18.42 -3.36 -1.40
CA PHE A 128 -18.84 -4.64 -0.83
C PHE A 128 -18.96 -5.78 -1.86
N GLY A 129 -18.99 -5.44 -3.15
CA GLY A 129 -18.99 -6.41 -4.24
C GLY A 129 -17.59 -6.82 -4.72
N ILE A 130 -16.53 -6.20 -4.20
CA ILE A 130 -15.17 -6.49 -4.62
C ILE A 130 -14.72 -7.85 -4.09
N LYS A 131 -14.30 -8.72 -5.00
CA LYS A 131 -13.75 -10.03 -4.69
C LYS A 131 -12.23 -10.02 -4.88
N LYS A 132 -11.53 -10.79 -4.07
CA LYS A 132 -10.10 -11.05 -4.23
C LYS A 132 -9.93 -12.51 -4.64
N TRP A 133 -9.17 -12.75 -5.70
CA TRP A 133 -8.85 -14.09 -6.19
C TRP A 133 -7.36 -14.37 -6.13
N GLU A 134 -7.03 -15.61 -5.90
CA GLU A 134 -5.70 -16.14 -6.23
C GLU A 134 -5.74 -16.59 -7.69
N ALA A 135 -4.96 -15.93 -8.53
CA ALA A 135 -4.90 -16.21 -9.95
C ALA A 135 -3.60 -16.96 -10.30
N LYS A 136 -3.65 -17.78 -11.34
CA LYS A 136 -2.46 -18.45 -11.88
C LYS A 136 -1.94 -17.71 -13.10
N VAL A 137 -0.63 -17.53 -13.18
CA VAL A 137 0.00 -17.00 -14.39
C VAL A 137 -0.09 -18.05 -15.49
N LYS A 138 -0.74 -17.71 -16.60
CA LYS A 138 -0.86 -18.54 -17.79
C LYS A 138 0.28 -18.28 -18.77
N SER A 139 0.59 -17.00 -18.98
CA SER A 139 1.72 -16.58 -19.81
C SER A 139 2.25 -15.23 -19.34
N ASN A 140 3.54 -14.98 -19.65
CA ASN A 140 4.23 -13.75 -19.29
C ASN A 140 5.37 -13.49 -20.29
N TYR A 141 5.02 -13.08 -21.50
CA TYR A 141 5.96 -12.85 -22.59
C TYR A 141 6.25 -11.37 -22.81
N ASN A 142 7.45 -11.05 -23.30
CA ASN A 142 7.75 -9.71 -23.76
C ASN A 142 7.10 -9.43 -25.11
N VAL A 143 6.32 -8.37 -25.19
CA VAL A 143 5.78 -7.81 -26.43
C VAL A 143 6.59 -6.59 -26.90
N ALA A 144 7.36 -6.00 -25.98
CA ALA A 144 8.38 -5.00 -26.26
C ALA A 144 9.52 -5.15 -25.26
N SER A 145 10.63 -4.42 -25.46
CA SER A 145 11.85 -4.52 -24.63
C SER A 145 11.59 -4.43 -23.13
N PHE A 146 10.60 -3.61 -22.71
CA PHE A 146 10.26 -3.36 -21.30
C PHE A 146 8.77 -3.53 -21.01
N ILE A 147 8.01 -4.14 -21.93
CA ILE A 147 6.58 -4.38 -21.77
C ILE A 147 6.31 -5.87 -21.91
N LYS A 148 5.59 -6.41 -20.93
CA LYS A 148 5.16 -7.81 -20.94
C LYS A 148 3.65 -7.91 -21.14
N GLU A 149 3.24 -8.88 -21.96
CA GLU A 149 1.89 -9.40 -21.91
C GLU A 149 1.80 -10.38 -20.74
N PHE A 150 0.95 -10.07 -19.77
CA PHE A 150 0.77 -10.84 -18.57
C PHE A 150 -0.65 -11.41 -18.55
N VAL A 151 -0.77 -12.71 -18.81
CA VAL A 151 -2.06 -13.41 -18.84
C VAL A 151 -2.22 -14.23 -17.57
N ILE A 152 -3.31 -13.99 -16.87
CA ILE A 152 -3.67 -14.71 -15.65
C ILE A 152 -4.98 -15.48 -15.85
N GLU A 153 -5.10 -16.61 -15.21
CA GLU A 153 -6.30 -17.41 -15.14
C GLU A 153 -6.93 -17.24 -13.75
N ILE A 154 -8.16 -16.80 -13.73
CA ILE A 154 -8.95 -16.62 -12.51
C ILE A 154 -9.88 -17.80 -12.31
N PRO A 155 -10.24 -18.17 -11.05
CA PRO A 155 -10.99 -19.39 -10.74
C PRO A 155 -12.48 -19.32 -11.12
N GLU A 156 -13.01 -18.12 -11.34
CA GLU A 156 -14.43 -17.91 -11.70
C GLU A 156 -14.58 -16.82 -12.77
N GLU A 157 -15.69 -16.82 -13.46
CA GLU A 157 -16.01 -15.80 -14.44
C GLU A 157 -16.15 -14.42 -13.75
N MET A 158 -15.49 -13.42 -14.30
CA MET A 158 -15.52 -12.05 -13.81
C MET A 158 -16.48 -11.23 -14.66
N ASP A 159 -17.54 -10.76 -14.04
CA ASP A 159 -18.42 -9.75 -14.64
C ASP A 159 -17.74 -8.38 -14.53
N TYR A 160 -17.49 -7.73 -15.66
CA TYR A 160 -16.85 -6.42 -15.69
C TYR A 160 -17.60 -5.42 -16.55
N LYS A 161 -17.48 -4.14 -16.20
CA LYS A 161 -18.01 -3.02 -16.99
C LYS A 161 -16.87 -2.23 -17.63
N ALA A 162 -17.11 -1.68 -18.80
CA ALA A 162 -16.13 -0.80 -19.47
C ALA A 162 -15.71 0.34 -18.52
N GLY A 163 -14.39 0.58 -18.40
CA GLY A 163 -13.81 1.53 -17.45
C GLY A 163 -13.50 0.93 -16.07
N GLY A 164 -13.82 -0.34 -15.84
CA GLY A 164 -13.35 -1.06 -14.66
C GLY A 164 -11.85 -1.31 -14.71
N TYR A 165 -11.23 -1.51 -13.55
CA TYR A 165 -9.83 -1.88 -13.39
C TYR A 165 -9.69 -2.98 -12.34
N ILE A 166 -8.56 -3.68 -12.38
CA ILE A 166 -8.19 -4.66 -11.37
C ILE A 166 -7.02 -4.14 -10.55
N GLN A 167 -6.94 -4.54 -9.29
CA GLN A 167 -5.75 -4.33 -8.46
C GLN A 167 -4.98 -5.63 -8.36
N ILE A 168 -3.66 -5.55 -8.58
CA ILE A 168 -2.73 -6.65 -8.39
C ILE A 168 -1.98 -6.41 -7.09
N GLU A 169 -2.01 -7.39 -6.20
CA GLU A 169 -1.20 -7.40 -5.01
C GLU A 169 0.18 -7.98 -5.33
N ILE A 170 1.21 -7.21 -5.05
CA ILE A 170 2.60 -7.60 -5.23
C ILE A 170 3.15 -7.89 -3.83
N PRO A 171 3.52 -9.15 -3.52
CA PRO A 171 4.08 -9.51 -2.23
C PRO A 171 5.48 -8.92 -2.03
N GLU A 172 6.01 -9.07 -0.83
CA GLU A 172 7.44 -8.86 -0.59
C GLU A 172 8.26 -9.72 -1.54
N CYS A 173 9.24 -9.10 -2.20
CA CYS A 173 10.09 -9.80 -3.14
C CYS A 173 11.47 -9.16 -3.23
N ASP A 174 12.45 -9.98 -3.61
CA ASP A 174 13.82 -9.57 -3.92
C ASP A 174 14.19 -10.28 -5.24
N ILE A 175 14.20 -9.54 -6.34
CA ILE A 175 14.31 -10.08 -7.69
C ILE A 175 15.55 -9.51 -8.36
N ASN A 176 16.49 -10.40 -8.73
CA ASN A 176 17.59 -10.04 -9.60
C ASN A 176 17.12 -10.00 -11.06
N TYR A 177 17.52 -8.98 -11.79
CA TYR A 177 17.17 -8.88 -13.21
C TYR A 177 17.81 -9.99 -14.05
N GLN A 178 18.90 -10.61 -13.57
CA GLN A 178 19.49 -11.79 -14.20
C GLN A 178 18.55 -13.00 -14.23
N ASP A 179 17.61 -13.08 -13.29
CA ASP A 179 16.67 -14.19 -13.17
C ASP A 179 15.36 -13.90 -13.92
N MET A 180 15.22 -12.72 -14.52
CA MET A 180 14.02 -12.35 -15.27
C MET A 180 13.96 -13.06 -16.61
N ASP A 181 12.84 -13.70 -16.89
CA ASP A 181 12.50 -14.21 -18.20
C ASP A 181 12.03 -13.05 -19.12
N ILE A 182 12.78 -12.77 -20.18
CA ILE A 182 12.49 -11.76 -21.19
C ILE A 182 12.17 -12.37 -22.56
N THR A 183 11.71 -13.62 -22.57
CA THR A 183 11.30 -14.30 -23.80
C THR A 183 10.21 -13.53 -24.52
N SER A 184 10.39 -13.32 -25.83
CA SER A 184 9.41 -12.65 -26.68
C SER A 184 8.17 -13.50 -26.91
N HIS A 185 7.03 -12.83 -27.19
CA HIS A 185 5.79 -13.54 -27.47
C HIS A 185 5.93 -14.45 -28.69
N PRO A 186 5.62 -15.77 -28.57
CA PRO A 186 5.90 -16.75 -29.64
C PRO A 186 5.09 -16.52 -30.91
N GLU A 187 3.91 -15.89 -30.84
CA GLU A 187 3.10 -15.58 -32.02
C GLU A 187 3.63 -14.34 -32.77
N GLU A 188 4.25 -13.39 -32.05
CA GLU A 188 4.79 -12.17 -32.66
C GLU A 188 6.21 -12.37 -33.20
N HIS A 189 7.01 -13.19 -32.52
CA HIS A 189 8.41 -13.42 -32.83
C HIS A 189 8.77 -14.91 -32.75
N PRO A 190 8.18 -15.76 -33.61
CA PRO A 190 8.38 -17.21 -33.53
C PRO A 190 9.84 -17.64 -33.79
N ASP A 191 10.56 -16.89 -34.60
CA ASP A 191 11.95 -17.21 -35.01
C ASP A 191 13.01 -16.53 -34.12
N ASP A 192 12.61 -15.62 -33.23
CA ASP A 192 13.54 -14.88 -32.36
C ASP A 192 13.00 -14.73 -30.92
N PRO A 193 13.07 -15.78 -30.10
CA PRO A 193 12.59 -15.72 -28.71
C PRO A 193 13.43 -14.81 -27.80
N GLN A 194 14.63 -14.39 -28.25
CA GLN A 194 15.53 -13.52 -27.48
C GLN A 194 15.65 -12.10 -28.08
N LYS A 195 14.68 -11.69 -28.90
CA LYS A 195 14.68 -10.41 -29.61
C LYS A 195 15.04 -9.20 -28.74
N PHE A 196 14.57 -9.16 -27.51
CA PHE A 196 14.74 -8.01 -26.63
C PHE A 196 16.01 -8.05 -25.79
N LYS A 197 16.79 -9.13 -25.85
CA LYS A 197 18.00 -9.31 -25.06
C LYS A 197 19.06 -8.26 -25.37
N LEU A 198 19.23 -7.93 -26.65
CA LEU A 198 20.23 -6.95 -27.08
C LEU A 198 20.03 -5.57 -26.42
N GLU A 199 18.78 -5.15 -26.24
CA GLU A 199 18.47 -3.87 -25.62
C GLU A 199 18.74 -3.91 -24.10
N TRP A 200 18.45 -5.03 -23.44
CA TRP A 200 18.80 -5.24 -22.05
C TRP A 200 20.32 -5.24 -21.83
N ASP A 201 21.07 -5.82 -22.76
CA ASP A 201 22.54 -5.78 -22.76
C ASP A 201 23.05 -4.33 -22.96
N ASN A 202 22.48 -3.60 -23.93
CA ASN A 202 22.85 -2.22 -24.23
C ASN A 202 22.63 -1.27 -23.06
N PHE A 203 21.55 -1.45 -22.31
CA PHE A 203 21.24 -0.66 -21.12
C PHE A 203 21.87 -1.19 -19.84
N ASN A 204 22.62 -2.31 -19.91
CA ASN A 204 23.28 -2.95 -18.78
C ASN A 204 22.33 -3.20 -17.59
N LEU A 205 21.17 -3.81 -17.88
CA LEU A 205 20.12 -3.99 -16.86
C LEU A 205 20.34 -5.22 -15.98
N TRP A 206 21.05 -6.22 -16.44
CA TRP A 206 21.25 -7.49 -15.72
C TRP A 206 21.82 -7.38 -14.29
N PRO A 207 22.71 -6.41 -13.98
CA PRO A 207 23.21 -6.25 -12.62
C PRO A 207 22.23 -5.59 -11.65
N LEU A 208 21.06 -5.16 -12.14
CA LEU A 208 20.08 -4.50 -11.30
C LEU A 208 19.32 -5.50 -10.43
N ASN A 209 18.82 -4.99 -9.34
CA ASN A 209 17.97 -5.71 -8.39
C ASN A 209 16.74 -4.85 -8.06
N MET A 210 15.59 -5.48 -7.98
CA MET A 210 14.36 -4.86 -7.51
C MET A 210 13.95 -5.49 -6.19
N LYS A 211 13.84 -4.67 -5.16
CA LYS A 211 13.42 -5.12 -3.83
C LYS A 211 12.13 -4.44 -3.41
N ASN A 212 11.19 -5.24 -2.99
CA ASN A 212 9.94 -4.81 -2.38
C ASN A 212 9.87 -5.35 -0.95
N ASN A 213 9.95 -4.47 0.06
CA ASN A 213 10.03 -4.84 1.46
C ASN A 213 8.66 -4.95 2.16
N GLU A 214 7.59 -4.72 1.43
CA GLU A 214 6.22 -4.80 1.93
C GLU A 214 5.26 -5.17 0.80
N THR A 215 4.14 -5.76 1.13
CA THR A 215 3.09 -6.01 0.15
C THR A 215 2.51 -4.69 -0.35
N VAL A 216 2.52 -4.47 -1.65
CA VAL A 216 1.96 -3.29 -2.30
C VAL A 216 0.88 -3.67 -3.31
N GLU A 217 -0.10 -2.78 -3.48
CA GLU A 217 -1.16 -2.92 -4.46
C GLU A 217 -0.92 -1.96 -5.62
N ARG A 218 -1.15 -2.44 -6.84
CA ARG A 218 -1.07 -1.66 -8.08
C ARG A 218 -2.30 -1.91 -8.95
N ALA A 219 -2.81 -0.86 -9.61
CA ALA A 219 -3.90 -0.92 -10.58
C ALA A 219 -3.39 -0.70 -11.99
#